data_ca5f4ffec8e75dfc697983eebd90b38b
#
_entry.id   ca5f4ffec8e75dfc697983eebd90b38b
#
_cell.length_a   1.000
_cell.length_b   1.000
_cell.length_c   1.000
_cell.angle_alpha   90.00
_cell.angle_beta   90.00
_cell.angle_gamma   90.00
#
_symmetry.space_group_name_H-M   'P 1'
#
loop_
_entity.id
_entity.type
_entity.pdbx_description
1 polymer ?
#
loop_
_entity_poly.entity_id
_entity_poly.type
_entity_poly.pdbx_seq_one_letter_code
_entity_poly.pdbx_strand_id
1 'polypeptide(L)'
;MMRSVVIPALLAIGVNSQFGHPPPPAPSQAGCALIIPGPGKSSLFDHTNNIFGGRPAPYEPQNTCITYEAVNAAFISARDRVGLPPVRGKFTTHDVGNLGTVIHEASRYLAKQYALSKDAIANGLPLIDTTKSLVEGYCPPFLMTPKCEVQRYRSVEGICNNLDHPHWGAAMNGHHRFLPPDYADGISAPRASITGYPLPSPRSISSHLHKDEGFHDHAVTILLVAWGQFIDHDITLTAETKDPRTGKTPKCCDGGFDGTHPNCMPIEIPSDDHFYTLHKRRCMNFVRSQAGLRYNCRLGPREQFNEISAVLDAGTVYSNVPERLESLRLYKNGFLKTLPVFSEFNMRDLLPLKLEEPDEGCIRPSEDVYCFLAGDPRVNEQTVLAMVHTLFVREHNRIASELNKINPHWDDETVFQVGVLINPVIFDNPDSRSFGEKKKN
;
A
#
# COMPACT_ATOMS: atom_id res chain seq x y z
N MET A 1 31.25 -36.34 -6.23
CA MET A 1 31.12 -35.97 -4.80
C MET A 1 30.45 -34.60 -4.73
N MET A 2 29.14 -34.60 -4.77
CA MET A 2 28.36 -33.36 -4.59
C MET A 2 28.08 -33.19 -3.11
N ARG A 3 28.61 -32.12 -2.54
CA ARG A 3 28.26 -31.70 -1.17
C ARG A 3 26.91 -31.04 -1.22
N SER A 4 25.94 -31.70 -0.60
CA SER A 4 24.63 -31.12 -0.31
C SER A 4 24.83 -29.90 0.59
N VAL A 5 24.52 -28.70 0.07
CA VAL A 5 24.33 -27.50 0.88
C VAL A 5 22.93 -27.61 1.45
N VAL A 6 22.85 -28.05 2.67
CA VAL A 6 21.65 -27.97 3.51
C VAL A 6 21.45 -26.48 3.82
N ILE A 7 20.53 -25.83 3.15
CA ILE A 7 19.99 -24.56 3.60
C ILE A 7 19.16 -24.89 4.85
N PRO A 8 19.52 -24.37 6.04
CA PRO A 8 18.68 -24.59 7.19
C PRO A 8 17.32 -23.93 6.87
N ALA A 9 16.28 -24.75 6.93
CA ALA A 9 14.92 -24.25 7.03
C ALA A 9 14.96 -23.16 8.11
N LEU A 10 14.64 -21.94 7.74
CA LEU A 10 14.24 -20.91 8.68
C LEU A 10 13.02 -21.49 9.39
N LEU A 11 13.28 -22.14 10.51
CA LEU A 11 12.30 -22.35 11.55
C LEU A 11 11.60 -20.99 11.69
N ALA A 12 10.33 -20.95 11.38
CA ALA A 12 9.45 -19.94 11.85
C ALA A 12 9.53 -20.00 13.37
N ILE A 13 10.51 -19.29 13.91
CA ILE A 13 10.47 -18.86 15.29
C ILE A 13 9.20 -18.03 15.28
N GLY A 14 8.12 -18.64 15.80
CA GLY A 14 6.99 -17.88 16.26
C GLY A 14 7.57 -16.88 17.26
N VAL A 15 8.00 -15.74 16.75
CA VAL A 15 8.06 -14.53 17.53
C VAL A 15 6.60 -14.31 17.87
N ASN A 16 6.17 -14.85 19.01
CA ASN A 16 5.12 -14.27 19.78
C ASN A 16 5.58 -12.83 20.08
N SER A 17 5.63 -11.99 19.06
CA SER A 17 5.42 -10.59 19.22
C SER A 17 3.96 -10.51 19.70
N GLN A 18 3.76 -10.70 20.98
CA GLN A 18 2.79 -9.93 21.68
C GLN A 18 3.14 -8.47 21.33
N PHE A 19 2.71 -8.01 20.17
CA PHE A 19 2.29 -6.65 20.02
C PHE A 19 1.10 -6.56 20.98
N GLY A 20 1.44 -6.49 22.28
CA GLY A 20 0.50 -6.17 23.32
C GLY A 20 -0.19 -4.92 22.79
N HIS A 21 -1.51 -4.97 22.71
CA HIS A 21 -2.26 -3.74 22.62
C HIS A 21 -1.57 -2.78 23.59
N PRO A 22 -1.23 -1.55 23.18
CA PRO A 22 -0.70 -0.57 24.12
C PRO A 22 -1.65 -0.60 25.31
N PRO A 23 -1.13 -0.62 26.56
CA PRO A 23 -1.99 -0.68 27.73
C PRO A 23 -3.07 0.37 27.57
N PRO A 24 -4.33 0.06 27.95
CA PRO A 24 -5.42 1.02 27.85
C PRO A 24 -4.93 2.32 28.49
N PRO A 25 -5.14 3.46 27.82
CA PRO A 25 -4.67 4.75 28.33
C PRO A 25 -5.13 4.88 29.78
N ALA A 26 -4.23 5.31 30.67
CA ALA A 26 -4.57 5.58 32.06
C ALA A 26 -5.87 6.38 32.12
N PRO A 27 -6.77 6.15 33.10
CA PRO A 27 -8.09 6.74 33.13
C PRO A 27 -7.96 8.25 32.89
N SER A 28 -8.53 8.70 31.76
CA SER A 28 -8.43 10.06 31.30
C SER A 28 -8.94 11.00 32.38
N GLN A 29 -8.14 12.02 32.73
CA GLN A 29 -8.75 13.19 33.40
C GLN A 29 -9.91 13.63 32.50
N ALA A 30 -11.09 13.81 33.10
CA ALA A 30 -12.32 14.07 32.37
C ALA A 30 -12.09 15.17 31.30
N GLY A 31 -12.24 14.82 30.02
CA GLY A 31 -12.09 15.72 28.89
C GLY A 31 -10.82 15.60 28.06
N CYS A 32 -9.78 14.88 28.48
CA CYS A 32 -8.57 14.69 27.66
C CYS A 32 -8.74 13.53 26.67
N ALA A 33 -8.48 13.79 25.39
CA ALA A 33 -8.35 12.77 24.35
C ALA A 33 -6.99 12.05 24.44
N LEU A 34 -5.95 12.79 24.86
CA LEU A 34 -4.59 12.28 25.06
C LEU A 34 -3.89 13.09 26.15
N ILE A 35 -3.17 12.39 27.03
CA ILE A 35 -2.27 13.00 28.00
C ILE A 35 -0.85 12.66 27.60
N ILE A 36 -0.05 13.68 27.29
CA ILE A 36 1.38 13.53 27.02
C ILE A 36 2.13 13.85 28.29
N PRO A 37 2.90 12.91 28.85
CA PRO A 37 3.74 13.16 30.00
C PRO A 37 4.70 14.32 29.72
N GLY A 38 4.80 15.26 30.65
CA GLY A 38 5.86 16.26 30.60
C GLY A 38 7.24 15.61 30.59
N PRO A 39 8.30 16.32 30.14
CA PRO A 39 9.63 15.77 30.08
C PRO A 39 10.03 15.30 31.50
N GLY A 40 10.13 13.98 31.67
CA GLY A 40 10.59 13.39 32.92
C GLY A 40 11.97 13.93 33.27
N LYS A 41 12.30 14.01 34.56
CA LYS A 41 13.66 14.35 34.99
C LYS A 41 14.61 13.38 34.30
N SER A 42 15.42 13.87 33.38
CA SER A 42 16.57 13.10 32.86
C SER A 42 17.52 12.87 34.04
N SER A 43 17.68 11.62 34.41
CA SER A 43 18.64 11.23 35.49
C SER A 43 20.09 11.64 35.20
N LEU A 44 20.37 12.11 33.99
CA LEU A 44 21.68 12.61 33.56
C LEU A 44 21.99 14.03 34.05
N PHE A 45 20.99 14.80 34.54
CA PHE A 45 21.19 16.17 35.05
C PHE A 45 21.08 16.30 36.59
N ASP A 46 20.86 15.22 37.31
CA ASP A 46 20.68 15.26 38.77
C ASP A 46 22.02 15.40 39.53
N HIS A 47 23.17 15.47 38.85
CA HIS A 47 24.50 15.58 39.47
C HIS A 47 25.21 16.92 39.27
N THR A 48 24.56 17.93 38.69
CA THR A 48 25.09 19.29 38.79
C THR A 48 24.72 19.85 40.15
N ASN A 49 25.54 19.58 41.15
CA ASN A 49 25.55 20.31 42.39
C ASN A 49 25.59 21.81 42.05
N ASN A 50 24.53 22.50 42.37
CA ASN A 50 24.38 23.92 42.14
C ASN A 50 25.42 24.63 43.04
N ILE A 51 26.56 25.03 42.46
CA ILE A 51 27.67 25.70 43.13
C ILE A 51 27.24 27.01 43.80
N PHE A 52 26.02 27.51 43.51
CA PHE A 52 25.47 28.79 44.01
C PHE A 52 24.27 28.66 44.96
N GLY A 53 24.01 27.48 45.52
CA GLY A 53 23.17 27.36 46.74
C GLY A 53 21.68 27.73 46.62
N GLY A 54 21.16 28.05 45.47
CA GLY A 54 19.72 28.27 45.25
C GLY A 54 19.03 26.96 44.91
N ARG A 55 18.08 26.46 45.75
CA ARG A 55 17.19 25.37 45.33
C ARG A 55 16.27 25.91 44.23
N PRO A 56 16.33 25.39 42.97
CA PRO A 56 15.30 25.68 42.03
C PRO A 56 13.98 25.19 42.62
N ALA A 57 12.90 25.94 42.48
CA ALA A 57 11.57 25.46 42.80
C ALA A 57 11.32 24.13 42.06
N PRO A 58 10.68 23.13 42.69
CA PRO A 58 10.42 21.87 42.05
C PRO A 58 9.56 22.13 40.81
N TYR A 59 10.16 21.96 39.63
CA TYR A 59 9.44 21.98 38.38
C TYR A 59 8.66 20.68 38.32
N GLU A 60 7.37 20.72 38.64
CA GLU A 60 6.49 19.60 38.35
C GLU A 60 6.29 19.57 36.83
N PRO A 61 6.71 18.49 36.17
CA PRO A 61 6.47 18.34 34.74
C PRO A 61 4.95 18.31 34.53
N GLN A 62 4.40 19.40 34.01
CA GLN A 62 2.97 19.47 33.71
C GLN A 62 2.69 18.58 32.51
N ASN A 63 1.80 17.62 32.70
CA ASN A 63 1.27 16.81 31.61
C ASN A 63 0.50 17.69 30.64
N THR A 64 0.71 17.50 29.35
CA THR A 64 -0.04 18.19 28.30
C THR A 64 -1.32 17.41 28.01
N CYS A 65 -2.50 18.04 28.19
CA CYS A 65 -3.79 17.47 27.86
C CYS A 65 -4.22 17.97 26.48
N ILE A 66 -4.40 17.07 25.52
CA ILE A 66 -5.08 17.35 24.25
C ILE A 66 -6.55 16.98 24.44
N THR A 67 -7.45 17.95 24.30
CA THR A 67 -8.90 17.72 24.49
C THR A 67 -9.57 17.30 23.18
N TYR A 68 -10.78 16.71 23.27
CA TYR A 68 -11.58 16.38 22.08
C TYR A 68 -12.03 17.65 21.33
N GLU A 69 -12.25 18.76 22.03
CA GLU A 69 -12.56 20.05 21.38
C GLU A 69 -11.38 20.52 20.52
N ALA A 70 -10.15 20.36 21.00
CA ALA A 70 -8.95 20.69 20.21
C ALA A 70 -8.81 19.76 18.99
N VAL A 71 -9.09 18.46 19.14
CA VAL A 71 -9.10 17.51 18.02
C VAL A 71 -10.14 17.91 16.97
N ASN A 72 -11.36 18.23 17.41
CA ASN A 72 -12.44 18.65 16.50
C ASN A 72 -12.11 19.98 15.81
N ALA A 73 -11.58 20.96 16.52
CA ALA A 73 -11.16 22.25 15.94
C ALA A 73 -10.04 22.07 14.90
N ALA A 74 -9.05 21.22 15.20
CA ALA A 74 -7.97 20.88 14.26
C ALA A 74 -8.51 20.21 13.01
N PHE A 75 -9.44 19.26 13.15
CA PHE A 75 -10.08 18.56 12.03
C PHE A 75 -10.89 19.50 11.14
N ILE A 76 -11.73 20.38 11.73
CA ILE A 76 -12.52 21.38 10.99
C ILE A 76 -11.58 22.30 10.19
N SER A 77 -10.56 22.86 10.85
CA SER A 77 -9.59 23.74 10.21
C SER A 77 -8.83 23.07 9.05
N ALA A 78 -8.48 21.80 9.24
CA ALA A 78 -7.82 21.02 8.21
C ALA A 78 -8.75 20.72 7.02
N ARG A 79 -10.00 20.33 7.29
CA ARG A 79 -11.02 20.06 6.28
C ARG A 79 -11.31 21.31 5.43
N ASP A 80 -11.47 22.44 6.06
CA ASP A 80 -11.77 23.70 5.37
C ASP A 80 -10.58 24.16 4.51
N ARG A 81 -9.35 23.93 4.99
CA ARG A 81 -8.13 24.22 4.24
C ARG A 81 -7.95 23.33 3.01
N VAL A 82 -8.22 22.04 3.14
CA VAL A 82 -8.08 21.05 2.05
C VAL A 82 -9.25 21.15 1.08
N GLY A 83 -10.41 21.65 1.52
CA GLY A 83 -11.61 21.75 0.71
C GLY A 83 -12.26 20.36 0.49
N LEU A 84 -12.32 19.53 1.54
CA LEU A 84 -12.88 18.17 1.45
C LEU A 84 -14.37 18.22 1.10
N PRO A 85 -14.80 17.74 -0.07
CA PRO A 85 -16.20 17.62 -0.38
C PRO A 85 -16.85 16.50 0.43
N PRO A 86 -18.15 16.56 0.69
CA PRO A 86 -18.86 15.43 1.28
C PRO A 86 -18.86 14.24 0.31
N VAL A 87 -18.48 13.07 0.81
CA VAL A 87 -18.52 11.83 0.03
C VAL A 87 -19.98 11.45 -0.23
N ARG A 88 -20.32 11.22 -1.49
CA ARG A 88 -21.64 10.76 -1.90
C ARG A 88 -21.51 9.35 -2.50
N GLY A 89 -22.08 8.35 -1.83
CA GLY A 89 -22.04 6.98 -2.28
C GLY A 89 -20.83 6.19 -1.77
N LYS A 90 -20.24 5.34 -2.63
CA LYS A 90 -19.10 4.48 -2.30
C LYS A 90 -17.81 5.33 -2.23
N PHE A 91 -16.98 5.08 -1.21
CA PHE A 91 -15.67 5.70 -1.11
C PHE A 91 -14.74 5.20 -2.22
N THR A 92 -14.11 6.13 -2.90
CA THR A 92 -13.07 5.87 -3.90
C THR A 92 -11.69 5.99 -3.28
N THR A 93 -10.67 5.48 -3.94
CA THR A 93 -9.25 5.71 -3.60
C THR A 93 -8.95 7.20 -3.42
N HIS A 94 -9.54 8.06 -4.27
CA HIS A 94 -9.38 9.50 -4.20
C HIS A 94 -9.98 10.09 -2.91
N ASP A 95 -11.15 9.65 -2.48
CA ASP A 95 -11.80 10.10 -1.23
C ASP A 95 -10.96 9.72 -0.01
N VAL A 96 -10.40 8.51 0.00
CA VAL A 96 -9.48 8.05 1.05
C VAL A 96 -8.25 8.96 1.12
N GLY A 97 -7.66 9.30 -0.02
CA GLY A 97 -6.49 10.18 -0.09
C GLY A 97 -6.75 11.61 0.35
N ASN A 98 -7.91 12.16 -0.02
CA ASN A 98 -8.32 13.49 0.42
C ASN A 98 -8.53 13.54 1.94
N LEU A 99 -9.24 12.56 2.48
CA LEU A 99 -9.43 12.47 3.93
C LEU A 99 -8.08 12.20 4.63
N GLY A 100 -7.20 11.37 4.07
CA GLY A 100 -5.84 11.17 4.57
C GLY A 100 -5.06 12.48 4.67
N THR A 101 -5.20 13.35 3.67
CA THR A 101 -4.60 14.69 3.70
C THR A 101 -5.18 15.57 4.82
N VAL A 102 -6.50 15.51 5.04
CA VAL A 102 -7.14 16.23 6.16
C VAL A 102 -6.63 15.73 7.51
N ILE A 103 -6.51 14.40 7.70
CA ILE A 103 -6.00 13.80 8.93
C ILE A 103 -4.55 14.25 9.21
N HIS A 104 -3.71 14.32 8.18
CA HIS A 104 -2.33 14.83 8.34
C HIS A 104 -2.30 16.30 8.71
N GLU A 105 -3.12 17.14 8.08
CA GLU A 105 -3.20 18.55 8.42
C GLU A 105 -3.73 18.75 9.84
N ALA A 106 -4.77 18.01 10.26
CA ALA A 106 -5.25 18.03 11.64
C ALA A 106 -4.14 17.62 12.63
N SER A 107 -3.39 16.56 12.31
CA SER A 107 -2.23 16.14 13.11
C SER A 107 -1.16 17.24 13.18
N ARG A 108 -0.92 17.98 12.08
CA ARG A 108 0.02 19.10 12.04
C ARG A 108 -0.46 20.28 12.89
N TYR A 109 -1.75 20.59 12.89
CA TYR A 109 -2.31 21.63 13.76
C TYR A 109 -2.09 21.29 15.23
N LEU A 110 -2.42 20.07 15.66
CA LEU A 110 -2.20 19.63 17.03
C LEU A 110 -0.71 19.62 17.39
N ALA A 111 0.15 19.11 16.50
CA ALA A 111 1.59 19.09 16.73
C ALA A 111 2.17 20.49 16.95
N LYS A 112 1.71 21.49 16.20
CA LYS A 112 2.12 22.90 16.37
C LYS A 112 1.53 23.52 17.63
N GLN A 113 0.24 23.32 17.88
CA GLN A 113 -0.48 23.91 19.02
C GLN A 113 0.10 23.45 20.35
N TYR A 114 0.48 22.18 20.44
CA TYR A 114 0.99 21.57 21.67
C TYR A 114 2.51 21.36 21.67
N ALA A 115 3.23 21.88 20.68
CA ALA A 115 4.68 21.73 20.50
C ALA A 115 5.16 20.27 20.67
N LEU A 116 4.46 19.31 20.02
CA LEU A 116 4.68 17.90 20.17
C LEU A 116 6.05 17.47 19.60
N SER A 117 6.73 16.59 20.32
CA SER A 117 7.93 15.91 19.82
C SER A 117 7.56 14.95 18.67
N LYS A 118 8.55 14.57 17.83
CA LYS A 118 8.35 13.55 16.77
C LYS A 118 7.81 12.23 17.35
N ASP A 119 8.26 11.84 18.52
CA ASP A 119 7.79 10.64 19.22
C ASP A 119 6.33 10.77 19.64
N ALA A 120 5.93 11.90 20.25
CA ALA A 120 4.55 12.16 20.62
C ALA A 120 3.62 12.21 19.39
N ILE A 121 4.11 12.69 18.25
CA ILE A 121 3.38 12.66 16.97
C ILE A 121 3.22 11.22 16.45
N ALA A 122 4.32 10.44 16.44
CA ALA A 122 4.32 9.11 15.86
C ALA A 122 3.58 8.07 16.72
N ASN A 123 3.74 8.14 18.03
CA ASN A 123 3.27 7.13 18.98
C ASN A 123 2.12 7.63 19.86
N GLY A 124 1.98 8.95 20.07
CA GLY A 124 0.96 9.55 20.92
C GLY A 124 -0.32 9.86 20.14
N LEU A 125 -0.26 10.63 19.05
CA LEU A 125 -1.47 11.00 18.30
C LEU A 125 -2.32 9.80 17.83
N PRO A 126 -1.73 8.66 17.41
CA PRO A 126 -2.53 7.49 17.04
C PRO A 126 -3.30 6.85 18.20
N LEU A 127 -3.02 7.18 19.45
CA LEU A 127 -3.75 6.68 20.61
C LEU A 127 -5.07 7.42 20.85
N ILE A 128 -5.26 8.59 20.23
CA ILE A 128 -6.52 9.33 20.34
C ILE A 128 -7.65 8.48 19.74
N ASP A 129 -8.69 8.27 20.53
CA ASP A 129 -9.90 7.57 20.10
C ASP A 129 -10.75 8.50 19.22
N THR A 130 -10.55 8.42 17.93
CA THR A 130 -11.23 9.25 16.94
C THR A 130 -12.73 8.96 16.81
N THR A 131 -13.21 7.80 17.33
CA THR A 131 -14.65 7.48 17.36
C THR A 131 -15.44 8.39 18.31
N LYS A 132 -14.77 9.12 19.19
CA LYS A 132 -15.35 10.15 20.08
C LYS A 132 -15.22 11.57 19.54
N SER A 133 -14.84 11.73 18.28
CA SER A 133 -14.61 13.03 17.65
C SER A 133 -15.43 13.17 16.35
N LEU A 134 -15.42 14.36 15.76
CA LEU A 134 -16.07 14.59 14.46
C LEU A 134 -15.44 13.76 13.31
N VAL A 135 -14.24 13.23 13.48
CA VAL A 135 -13.56 12.38 12.49
C VAL A 135 -14.38 11.14 12.17
N GLU A 136 -15.07 10.55 13.16
CA GLU A 136 -15.90 9.36 12.99
C GLU A 136 -16.88 9.49 11.82
N GLY A 137 -17.61 10.62 11.77
CA GLY A 137 -18.62 10.86 10.74
C GLY A 137 -18.08 10.97 9.30
N TYR A 138 -16.77 11.03 9.13
CA TYR A 138 -16.10 11.10 7.82
C TYR A 138 -15.30 9.85 7.51
N CYS A 139 -15.04 8.97 8.49
CA CYS A 139 -14.22 7.80 8.33
C CYS A 139 -14.94 6.74 7.47
N PRO A 140 -14.27 6.19 6.43
CA PRO A 140 -14.86 5.13 5.62
C PRO A 140 -15.29 3.93 6.46
N PRO A 141 -16.49 3.36 6.22
CA PRO A 141 -16.99 2.23 7.02
C PRO A 141 -16.07 1.01 7.03
N PHE A 142 -15.35 0.74 5.93
CA PHE A 142 -14.43 -0.38 5.83
C PHE A 142 -13.15 -0.20 6.67
N LEU A 143 -12.85 1.01 7.15
CA LEU A 143 -11.77 1.29 8.10
C LEU A 143 -12.25 1.34 9.56
N MET A 144 -13.54 1.23 9.78
CA MET A 144 -14.11 1.11 11.13
C MET A 144 -14.10 -0.36 11.56
N THR A 145 -14.35 -0.63 12.84
CA THR A 145 -14.43 -2.01 13.35
C THR A 145 -15.61 -2.75 12.73
N PRO A 146 -15.42 -3.67 11.78
CA PRO A 146 -16.52 -4.44 11.24
C PRO A 146 -17.03 -5.48 12.23
N LYS A 147 -18.30 -5.82 12.14
CA LYS A 147 -18.84 -7.03 12.75
C LYS A 147 -18.65 -8.17 11.75
N CYS A 148 -17.68 -9.02 12.02
CA CYS A 148 -17.39 -10.15 11.15
C CYS A 148 -18.32 -11.33 11.45
N GLU A 149 -18.85 -11.92 10.40
CA GLU A 149 -19.60 -13.18 10.44
C GLU A 149 -18.79 -14.25 9.69
N VAL A 150 -18.89 -15.49 10.17
CA VAL A 150 -18.25 -16.62 9.50
C VAL A 150 -18.90 -16.82 8.13
N GLN A 151 -18.14 -16.67 7.07
CA GLN A 151 -18.58 -16.90 5.69
C GLN A 151 -18.02 -18.22 5.16
N ARG A 152 -18.69 -18.82 4.18
CA ARG A 152 -18.25 -20.06 3.54
C ARG A 152 -16.97 -19.86 2.74
N TYR A 153 -16.83 -18.70 2.09
CA TYR A 153 -15.68 -18.33 1.28
C TYR A 153 -15.08 -17.03 1.78
N ARG A 154 -13.83 -16.80 1.45
CA ARG A 154 -13.14 -15.56 1.77
C ARG A 154 -13.74 -14.36 1.02
N SER A 155 -13.68 -13.20 1.62
CA SER A 155 -14.01 -11.96 0.93
C SER A 155 -12.88 -11.56 -0.03
N VAL A 156 -13.23 -10.98 -1.16
CA VAL A 156 -12.30 -10.60 -2.22
C VAL A 156 -11.37 -9.46 -1.77
N GLU A 157 -11.93 -8.50 -1.07
CA GLU A 157 -11.22 -7.35 -0.51
C GLU A 157 -10.41 -7.68 0.76
N GLY A 158 -10.55 -8.88 1.31
CA GLY A 158 -9.79 -9.36 2.45
C GLY A 158 -10.34 -9.00 3.83
N ILE A 159 -11.39 -8.16 3.94
CA ILE A 159 -12.03 -7.80 5.21
C ILE A 159 -12.69 -9.05 5.84
N CYS A 160 -12.52 -9.23 7.14
CA CYS A 160 -13.04 -10.35 7.90
C CYS A 160 -12.52 -11.75 7.49
N ASN A 161 -11.52 -11.85 6.63
CA ASN A 161 -10.87 -13.14 6.37
C ASN A 161 -10.09 -13.65 7.60
N ASN A 162 -9.65 -12.73 8.47
CA ASN A 162 -9.22 -13.02 9.83
C ASN A 162 -10.26 -12.47 10.80
N LEU A 163 -10.92 -13.37 11.57
CA LEU A 163 -12.01 -12.98 12.46
C LEU A 163 -11.52 -12.25 13.74
N ASP A 164 -10.29 -12.54 14.17
CA ASP A 164 -9.68 -11.89 15.33
C ASP A 164 -9.12 -10.51 14.98
N HIS A 165 -8.66 -10.36 13.73
CA HIS A 165 -8.05 -9.14 13.20
C HIS A 165 -8.61 -8.79 11.81
N PRO A 166 -9.84 -8.28 11.74
CA PRO A 166 -10.61 -8.14 10.51
C PRO A 166 -9.91 -7.39 9.35
N HIS A 167 -8.99 -6.49 9.68
CA HIS A 167 -8.29 -5.66 8.68
C HIS A 167 -6.92 -6.21 8.25
N TRP A 168 -6.45 -7.31 8.87
CA TRP A 168 -5.14 -7.84 8.50
C TRP A 168 -5.14 -8.40 7.09
N GLY A 169 -4.23 -7.86 6.28
CA GLY A 169 -4.12 -8.22 4.88
C GLY A 169 -5.23 -7.72 3.96
N ALA A 170 -6.18 -6.92 4.46
CA ALA A 170 -7.26 -6.41 3.64
C ALA A 170 -6.80 -5.25 2.73
N ALA A 171 -7.46 -5.12 1.57
CA ALA A 171 -7.30 -4.01 0.65
C ALA A 171 -7.72 -2.67 1.29
N MET A 172 -7.25 -1.56 0.71
CA MET A 172 -7.54 -0.18 1.14
C MET A 172 -7.08 0.15 2.56
N ASN A 173 -6.12 -0.60 3.09
CA ASN A 173 -5.52 -0.37 4.41
C ASN A 173 -4.13 0.27 4.31
N GLY A 174 -3.75 0.99 5.38
CA GLY A 174 -2.42 1.58 5.49
C GLY A 174 -1.31 0.54 5.49
N HIS A 175 -0.20 0.83 4.82
CA HIS A 175 0.99 -0.01 4.91
C HIS A 175 1.55 0.00 6.33
N HIS A 176 1.76 -1.18 6.91
CA HIS A 176 2.41 -1.30 8.20
C HIS A 176 3.92 -0.99 8.08
N ARG A 177 4.44 -0.26 9.07
CA ARG A 177 5.85 0.07 9.16
C ARG A 177 6.51 -0.70 10.29
N PHE A 178 7.71 -1.22 10.06
CA PHE A 178 8.54 -1.78 11.13
C PHE A 178 9.14 -0.70 12.02
N LEU A 179 9.45 0.46 11.45
CA LEU A 179 10.00 1.61 12.15
C LEU A 179 9.10 2.82 11.96
N PRO A 180 9.05 3.74 12.94
CA PRO A 180 8.35 5.01 12.79
C PRO A 180 8.88 5.78 11.56
N PRO A 181 8.02 6.52 10.84
CA PRO A 181 8.46 7.33 9.70
C PRO A 181 9.31 8.51 10.18
N ASP A 182 10.43 8.75 9.49
CA ASP A 182 11.33 9.86 9.81
C ASP A 182 11.05 11.07 8.90
N TYR A 183 9.92 11.73 9.10
CA TYR A 183 9.61 12.99 8.45
C TYR A 183 10.32 14.15 9.15
N ALA A 184 10.77 15.16 8.38
CA ALA A 184 11.48 16.31 8.93
C ALA A 184 10.64 17.07 9.97
N ASP A 185 9.33 17.22 9.71
CA ASP A 185 8.35 17.87 10.61
C ASP A 185 7.61 16.85 11.53
N GLY A 186 7.99 15.59 11.49
CA GLY A 186 7.30 14.50 12.19
C GLY A 186 5.96 14.10 11.57
N ILE A 187 5.45 14.80 10.56
CA ILE A 187 4.12 14.58 9.96
C ILE A 187 4.22 14.08 8.52
N SER A 188 4.79 14.86 7.61
CA SER A 188 4.82 14.52 6.18
C SER A 188 5.91 15.24 5.38
N ALA A 189 6.65 16.19 5.94
CA ALA A 189 7.74 16.82 5.22
C ALA A 189 8.83 15.79 4.87
N PRO A 190 9.40 15.83 3.66
CA PRO A 190 10.46 14.91 3.27
C PRO A 190 11.60 14.92 4.29
N ARG A 191 12.22 13.74 4.48
CA ARG A 191 13.40 13.61 5.33
C ARG A 191 14.48 14.58 4.86
N ALA A 192 15.10 15.26 5.81
CA ALA A 192 16.26 16.12 5.57
C ALA A 192 17.55 15.44 6.05
N SER A 193 18.69 15.87 5.54
CA SER A 193 20.01 15.51 6.06
C SER A 193 20.21 16.05 7.48
N ILE A 194 21.00 15.35 8.27
CA ILE A 194 21.38 15.81 9.62
C ILE A 194 22.20 17.12 9.59
N THR A 195 22.80 17.44 8.46
CA THR A 195 23.56 18.68 8.23
C THR A 195 22.67 19.84 7.79
N GLY A 196 21.37 19.61 7.54
CA GLY A 196 20.44 20.61 7.00
C GLY A 196 20.50 20.81 5.48
N TYR A 197 21.47 20.21 4.80
CA TYR A 197 21.51 20.21 3.33
C TYR A 197 20.49 19.24 2.74
N PRO A 198 20.05 19.44 1.48
CA PRO A 198 19.24 18.45 0.78
C PRO A 198 19.94 17.09 0.71
N LEU A 199 19.15 16.02 0.70
CA LEU A 199 19.67 14.69 0.38
C LEU A 199 20.13 14.63 -1.08
N PRO A 200 21.07 13.73 -1.44
CA PRO A 200 21.48 13.54 -2.82
C PRO A 200 20.30 13.24 -3.75
N SER A 201 20.39 13.69 -5.01
CA SER A 201 19.35 13.38 -6.00
C SER A 201 19.19 11.85 -6.14
N PRO A 202 17.96 11.33 -6.16
CA PRO A 202 17.70 9.90 -6.42
C PRO A 202 18.31 9.43 -7.75
N ARG A 203 18.35 10.29 -8.76
CA ARG A 203 19.00 9.98 -10.04
C ARG A 203 20.51 9.80 -9.90
N SER A 204 21.18 10.68 -9.15
CA SER A 204 22.60 10.52 -8.84
C SER A 204 22.90 9.22 -8.13
N ILE A 205 22.09 8.90 -7.11
CA ILE A 205 22.23 7.64 -6.36
C ILE A 205 22.07 6.44 -7.29
N SER A 206 21.01 6.44 -8.11
CA SER A 206 20.74 5.37 -9.06
C SER A 206 21.90 5.14 -10.03
N SER A 207 22.40 6.19 -10.67
CA SER A 207 23.48 6.09 -11.67
C SER A 207 24.82 5.65 -11.08
N HIS A 208 25.09 5.97 -9.81
CA HIS A 208 26.33 5.57 -9.14
C HIS A 208 26.28 4.13 -8.59
N LEU A 209 25.12 3.70 -8.07
CA LEU A 209 24.97 2.37 -7.46
C LEU A 209 24.62 1.28 -8.49
N HIS A 210 23.89 1.64 -9.54
CA HIS A 210 23.45 0.71 -10.59
C HIS A 210 24.14 1.07 -11.90
N LYS A 211 25.41 0.74 -11.99
CA LYS A 211 26.18 0.90 -13.23
C LYS A 211 25.68 -0.07 -14.29
N ASP A 212 25.59 0.42 -15.53
CA ASP A 212 25.27 -0.43 -16.67
C ASP A 212 26.54 -1.14 -17.16
N GLU A 213 26.84 -2.26 -16.54
CA GLU A 213 28.06 -3.06 -16.83
C GLU A 213 27.75 -4.30 -17.68
N GLY A 214 26.49 -4.53 -18.04
CA GLY A 214 26.07 -5.63 -18.93
C GLY A 214 26.28 -7.02 -18.37
N PHE A 215 26.40 -7.18 -17.06
CA PHE A 215 26.51 -8.49 -16.44
C PHE A 215 25.19 -9.27 -16.54
N HIS A 216 25.32 -10.53 -16.89
CA HIS A 216 24.22 -11.47 -16.95
C HIS A 216 24.31 -12.49 -15.81
N ASP A 217 23.19 -12.81 -15.19
CA ASP A 217 23.11 -13.96 -14.30
C ASP A 217 23.08 -15.26 -15.12
N HIS A 218 23.90 -16.25 -14.74
CA HIS A 218 24.00 -17.52 -15.44
C HIS A 218 23.10 -18.62 -14.84
N ALA A 219 22.51 -18.38 -13.65
CA ALA A 219 21.69 -19.35 -12.95
C ALA A 219 20.19 -19.15 -13.19
N VAL A 220 19.74 -17.93 -13.47
CA VAL A 220 18.33 -17.57 -13.63
C VAL A 220 18.05 -16.94 -15.00
N THR A 221 16.80 -17.03 -15.43
CA THR A 221 16.32 -16.41 -16.67
C THR A 221 15.53 -15.13 -16.37
N ILE A 222 15.24 -14.33 -17.39
CA ILE A 222 14.37 -13.15 -17.29
C ILE A 222 12.98 -13.48 -16.72
N LEU A 223 12.55 -14.72 -16.77
CA LEU A 223 11.29 -15.17 -16.20
C LEU A 223 11.24 -14.95 -14.67
N LEU A 224 12.40 -14.98 -13.99
CA LEU A 224 12.46 -14.67 -12.56
C LEU A 224 11.96 -13.24 -12.28
N VAL A 225 12.31 -12.28 -13.14
CA VAL A 225 11.85 -10.89 -13.01
C VAL A 225 10.34 -10.80 -13.16
N ALA A 226 9.79 -11.41 -14.21
CA ALA A 226 8.34 -11.40 -14.45
C ALA A 226 7.56 -12.15 -13.35
N TRP A 227 8.12 -13.25 -12.85
CA TRP A 227 7.55 -13.98 -11.73
C TRP A 227 7.56 -13.15 -10.45
N GLY A 228 8.70 -12.53 -10.11
CA GLY A 228 8.81 -11.64 -8.97
C GLY A 228 7.84 -10.47 -9.06
N GLN A 229 7.70 -9.86 -10.24
CA GLN A 229 6.73 -8.80 -10.47
C GLN A 229 5.29 -9.28 -10.28
N PHE A 230 4.93 -10.46 -10.77
CA PHE A 230 3.60 -11.02 -10.62
C PHE A 230 3.25 -11.28 -9.15
N ILE A 231 4.20 -11.78 -8.35
CA ILE A 231 4.03 -11.98 -6.90
C ILE A 231 3.97 -10.64 -6.16
N ASP A 232 4.83 -9.68 -6.51
CA ASP A 232 4.78 -8.33 -5.94
C ASP A 232 3.41 -7.68 -6.18
N HIS A 233 2.87 -7.83 -7.39
CA HIS A 233 1.55 -7.32 -7.76
C HIS A 233 0.39 -8.02 -7.03
N ASP A 234 0.60 -9.16 -6.43
CA ASP A 234 -0.41 -9.85 -5.61
C ASP A 234 -0.45 -9.33 -4.17
N ILE A 235 0.60 -8.68 -3.68
CA ILE A 235 0.70 -8.25 -2.28
C ILE A 235 0.75 -6.74 -2.09
N THR A 236 1.06 -5.95 -3.13
CA THR A 236 1.18 -4.50 -2.99
C THR A 236 0.78 -3.71 -4.24
N LEU A 237 -0.05 -2.70 -4.02
CA LEU A 237 -0.35 -1.63 -4.95
C LEU A 237 -0.54 -0.34 -4.16
N THR A 238 0.51 0.47 -4.08
CA THR A 238 0.43 1.75 -3.39
C THR A 238 -0.35 2.76 -4.22
N ALA A 239 -1.37 3.36 -3.61
CA ALA A 239 -2.26 4.31 -4.30
C ALA A 239 -1.53 5.51 -4.88
N GLU A 240 -1.83 5.84 -6.12
CA GLU A 240 -1.26 6.96 -6.85
C GLU A 240 -2.01 8.27 -6.57
N THR A 241 -1.26 9.37 -6.45
CA THR A 241 -1.86 10.71 -6.41
C THR A 241 -2.30 11.13 -7.80
N LYS A 242 -3.59 11.40 -7.97
CA LYS A 242 -4.17 11.97 -9.18
C LYS A 242 -4.65 13.39 -8.92
N ASP A 243 -4.53 14.28 -9.89
CA ASP A 243 -5.12 15.62 -9.83
C ASP A 243 -6.66 15.50 -9.85
N PRO A 244 -7.37 16.07 -8.87
CA PRO A 244 -8.81 15.88 -8.74
C PRO A 244 -9.63 16.46 -9.89
N ARG A 245 -9.06 17.40 -10.66
CA ARG A 245 -9.77 18.04 -11.79
C ARG A 245 -9.59 17.29 -13.09
N THR A 246 -8.44 16.64 -13.28
CA THR A 246 -8.08 16.00 -14.54
C THR A 246 -8.12 14.47 -14.48
N GLY A 247 -8.14 13.88 -13.26
CA GLY A 247 -7.99 12.45 -13.03
C GLY A 247 -6.61 11.89 -13.40
N LYS A 248 -5.67 12.73 -13.81
CA LYS A 248 -4.33 12.34 -14.29
C LYS A 248 -3.26 12.60 -13.24
N THR A 249 -2.14 11.91 -13.37
CA THR A 249 -0.95 12.16 -12.54
C THR A 249 -0.45 13.58 -12.76
N PRO A 250 -0.21 14.37 -11.68
CA PRO A 250 0.28 15.73 -11.77
C PRO A 250 1.62 15.82 -12.54
N LYS A 251 1.75 16.86 -13.37
CA LYS A 251 2.98 17.12 -14.11
C LYS A 251 3.88 18.05 -13.29
N CYS A 252 4.75 17.48 -12.50
CA CYS A 252 5.59 18.22 -11.56
C CYS A 252 6.79 18.93 -12.18
N CYS A 253 7.16 18.59 -13.42
CA CYS A 253 8.22 19.25 -14.16
C CYS A 253 7.74 20.43 -15.03
N ASP A 254 6.43 20.55 -15.26
CA ASP A 254 5.85 21.62 -16.07
C ASP A 254 5.70 22.88 -15.18
N GLY A 255 6.57 23.89 -15.39
CA GLY A 255 6.54 25.14 -14.61
C GLY A 255 7.70 25.32 -13.63
N GLY A 256 8.73 24.50 -13.71
CA GLY A 256 9.91 24.53 -12.82
C GLY A 256 9.74 23.65 -11.58
N PHE A 257 10.72 23.73 -10.66
CA PHE A 257 10.74 22.89 -9.45
C PHE A 257 9.65 23.24 -8.42
N ASP A 258 8.91 24.31 -8.61
CA ASP A 258 7.81 24.75 -7.76
C ASP A 258 6.48 24.10 -8.18
N GLY A 259 6.48 22.83 -8.47
CA GLY A 259 5.30 22.08 -8.90
C GLY A 259 4.04 22.52 -8.16
N THR A 260 3.00 22.89 -8.90
CA THR A 260 1.77 23.48 -8.39
C THR A 260 0.95 22.53 -7.50
N HIS A 261 1.28 21.25 -7.50
CA HIS A 261 0.57 20.26 -6.71
C HIS A 261 1.34 19.93 -5.41
N PRO A 262 0.69 19.88 -4.23
CA PRO A 262 1.35 19.69 -2.93
C PRO A 262 2.09 18.35 -2.77
N ASN A 263 1.77 17.36 -3.58
CA ASN A 263 2.45 16.06 -3.60
C ASN A 263 3.56 15.98 -4.67
N CYS A 264 3.86 17.06 -5.39
CA CYS A 264 4.97 17.10 -6.32
C CYS A 264 6.31 17.04 -5.60
N MET A 265 7.19 16.17 -6.06
CA MET A 265 8.59 16.06 -5.65
C MET A 265 9.47 15.76 -6.87
N PRO A 266 9.57 16.71 -7.83
CA PRO A 266 10.32 16.46 -9.06
C PRO A 266 11.78 16.13 -8.74
N ILE A 267 12.33 15.16 -9.47
CA ILE A 267 13.72 14.72 -9.30
C ILE A 267 14.60 15.55 -10.23
N GLU A 268 15.53 16.29 -9.62
CA GLU A 268 16.54 17.00 -10.39
C GLU A 268 17.53 16.01 -11.03
N ILE A 269 17.75 16.19 -12.32
CA ILE A 269 18.75 15.45 -13.09
C ILE A 269 20.05 16.25 -13.07
N PRO A 270 21.16 15.68 -12.55
CA PRO A 270 22.46 16.35 -12.53
C PRO A 270 22.93 16.81 -13.92
N SER A 271 23.67 17.90 -13.97
CA SER A 271 24.14 18.46 -15.24
C SER A 271 25.14 17.55 -15.97
N ASP A 272 25.78 16.66 -15.26
CA ASP A 272 26.75 15.68 -15.73
C ASP A 272 26.15 14.28 -15.95
N ASP A 273 24.81 14.15 -15.90
CA ASP A 273 24.14 12.88 -16.20
C ASP A 273 24.42 12.46 -17.65
N HIS A 274 25.09 11.31 -17.81
CA HIS A 274 25.57 10.82 -19.10
C HIS A 274 24.46 10.41 -20.08
N PHE A 275 23.25 10.09 -19.59
CA PHE A 275 22.12 9.71 -20.42
C PHE A 275 21.16 10.87 -20.67
N TYR A 276 20.59 11.44 -19.61
CA TYR A 276 19.54 12.45 -19.75
C TYR A 276 20.03 13.78 -20.31
N THR A 277 21.32 14.09 -20.15
CA THR A 277 21.93 15.29 -20.76
C THR A 277 21.86 15.23 -22.28
N LEU A 278 22.03 14.05 -22.89
CA LEU A 278 21.88 13.85 -24.34
C LEU A 278 20.48 14.19 -24.83
N HIS A 279 19.47 13.94 -23.99
CA HIS A 279 18.06 14.23 -24.27
C HIS A 279 17.61 15.62 -23.78
N LYS A 280 18.54 16.46 -23.32
CA LYS A 280 18.25 17.80 -22.78
C LYS A 280 17.21 17.80 -21.66
N ARG A 281 17.14 16.72 -20.88
CA ARG A 281 16.25 16.57 -19.74
C ARG A 281 16.96 17.02 -18.47
N ARG A 282 16.27 17.83 -17.65
CA ARG A 282 16.78 18.32 -16.37
C ARG A 282 15.89 17.94 -15.18
N CYS A 283 14.75 17.37 -15.46
CA CYS A 283 13.74 17.02 -14.46
C CYS A 283 13.08 15.70 -14.82
N MET A 284 12.91 14.82 -13.82
CA MET A 284 12.06 13.64 -13.90
C MET A 284 10.78 13.91 -13.10
N ASN A 285 9.63 13.63 -13.70
CA ASN A 285 8.35 13.76 -13.02
C ASN A 285 8.26 12.76 -11.88
N PHE A 286 8.03 13.23 -10.67
CA PHE A 286 7.77 12.38 -9.53
C PHE A 286 6.69 13.01 -8.64
N VAL A 287 5.70 12.21 -8.30
CA VAL A 287 4.60 12.57 -7.39
C VAL A 287 4.61 11.61 -6.22
N ARG A 288 4.46 12.12 -5.02
CA ARG A 288 4.35 11.27 -3.83
C ARG A 288 3.11 10.40 -3.93
N SER A 289 3.20 9.17 -3.43
CA SER A 289 2.05 8.29 -3.25
C SER A 289 0.95 8.99 -2.47
N GLN A 290 -0.28 8.63 -2.73
CA GLN A 290 -1.44 9.21 -2.06
C GLN A 290 -1.38 9.01 -0.55
N ALA A 291 -1.91 9.96 0.19
CA ALA A 291 -2.04 9.86 1.63
C ALA A 291 -3.04 8.76 2.01
N GLY A 292 -2.66 7.90 2.96
CA GLY A 292 -3.50 6.84 3.49
C GLY A 292 -4.16 7.21 4.81
N LEU A 293 -5.07 6.37 5.23
CA LEU A 293 -5.75 6.43 6.52
C LEU A 293 -5.33 5.24 7.39
N ARG A 294 -5.15 5.50 8.67
CA ARG A 294 -5.06 4.46 9.67
C ARG A 294 -6.45 3.90 9.99
N TYR A 295 -6.46 2.71 10.53
CA TYR A 295 -7.65 2.13 11.13
C TYR A 295 -8.35 3.12 12.08
N ASN A 296 -9.68 3.20 12.01
CA ASN A 296 -10.50 4.21 12.69
C ASN A 296 -10.09 5.66 12.36
N CYS A 297 -9.46 5.92 11.22
CA CYS A 297 -9.00 7.24 10.81
C CYS A 297 -8.17 7.97 11.88
N ARG A 298 -7.32 7.23 12.60
CA ARG A 298 -6.50 7.77 13.68
C ARG A 298 -5.53 8.82 13.17
N LEU A 299 -5.28 9.83 14.02
CA LEU A 299 -4.32 10.89 13.77
C LEU A 299 -2.88 10.35 13.79
N GLY A 300 -1.93 11.10 13.25
CA GLY A 300 -0.51 10.78 13.26
C GLY A 300 0.23 11.15 11.98
N PRO A 301 1.47 10.66 11.79
CA PRO A 301 2.26 10.91 10.59
C PRO A 301 1.62 10.38 9.33
N ARG A 302 2.03 10.90 8.17
CA ARG A 302 1.57 10.44 6.86
C ARG A 302 1.85 8.96 6.67
N GLU A 303 0.84 8.25 6.21
CA GLU A 303 0.91 6.87 5.75
C GLU A 303 0.58 6.79 4.26
N GLN A 304 1.04 5.75 3.62
CA GLN A 304 0.57 5.29 2.32
C GLN A 304 -0.37 4.12 2.56
N PHE A 305 -1.22 3.82 1.59
CA PHE A 305 -2.12 2.67 1.72
C PHE A 305 -2.00 1.73 0.51
N ASN A 306 -2.32 0.47 0.78
CA ASN A 306 -2.35 -0.58 -0.20
C ASN A 306 -3.77 -0.71 -0.77
N GLU A 307 -3.92 -0.59 -2.07
CA GLU A 307 -5.23 -0.71 -2.74
C GLU A 307 -5.72 -2.16 -2.83
N ILE A 308 -4.81 -3.12 -2.67
CA ILE A 308 -5.09 -4.55 -2.79
C ILE A 308 -4.85 -5.30 -1.48
N SER A 309 -5.20 -6.57 -1.43
CA SER A 309 -4.86 -7.44 -0.30
C SER A 309 -3.33 -7.61 -0.18
N ALA A 310 -2.84 -7.79 1.05
CA ALA A 310 -1.42 -7.99 1.31
C ALA A 310 -1.09 -9.48 1.58
N VAL A 311 -1.81 -10.39 0.94
CA VAL A 311 -1.63 -11.84 1.05
C VAL A 311 -1.60 -12.46 -0.33
N LEU A 312 -0.93 -13.61 -0.47
CA LEU A 312 -0.88 -14.35 -1.74
C LEU A 312 -2.23 -15.05 -1.96
N ASP A 313 -3.18 -14.32 -2.55
CA ASP A 313 -4.54 -14.79 -2.80
C ASP A 313 -4.94 -14.80 -4.28
N ALA A 314 -3.97 -14.56 -5.15
CA ALA A 314 -4.15 -14.42 -6.59
C ALA A 314 -5.06 -13.23 -6.98
N GLY A 315 -5.02 -12.15 -6.21
CA GLY A 315 -5.67 -10.89 -6.55
C GLY A 315 -5.29 -10.39 -7.94
N THR A 316 -4.08 -10.71 -8.40
CA THR A 316 -3.63 -10.49 -9.79
C THR A 316 -4.55 -11.13 -10.81
N VAL A 317 -5.11 -12.30 -10.52
CA VAL A 317 -6.04 -13.02 -11.40
C VAL A 317 -7.48 -12.62 -11.15
N TYR A 318 -7.89 -12.54 -9.87
CA TYR A 318 -9.30 -12.43 -9.46
C TYR A 318 -9.73 -11.02 -9.09
N SER A 319 -8.78 -10.10 -8.86
CA SER A 319 -8.99 -8.77 -8.28
C SER A 319 -9.30 -8.78 -6.78
N ASN A 320 -9.10 -7.62 -6.16
CA ASN A 320 -9.56 -7.31 -4.80
C ASN A 320 -10.76 -6.35 -4.82
N VAL A 321 -11.35 -6.12 -5.99
CA VAL A 321 -12.53 -5.29 -6.20
C VAL A 321 -13.68 -6.19 -6.68
N PRO A 322 -14.77 -6.35 -5.92
CA PRO A 322 -15.87 -7.26 -6.27
C PRO A 322 -16.41 -7.05 -7.69
N GLU A 323 -16.64 -5.80 -8.09
CA GLU A 323 -17.20 -5.47 -9.41
C GLU A 323 -16.24 -5.89 -10.54
N ARG A 324 -14.93 -5.80 -10.31
CA ARG A 324 -13.93 -6.26 -11.27
C ARG A 324 -13.96 -7.79 -11.38
N LEU A 325 -14.01 -8.49 -10.26
CA LEU A 325 -14.14 -9.95 -10.24
C LEU A 325 -15.38 -10.41 -11.01
N GLU A 326 -16.54 -9.80 -10.77
CA GLU A 326 -17.77 -10.10 -11.50
C GLU A 326 -17.59 -9.91 -13.01
N SER A 327 -16.89 -8.86 -13.43
CA SER A 327 -16.63 -8.60 -14.85
C SER A 327 -15.75 -9.66 -15.52
N LEU A 328 -14.88 -10.34 -14.74
CA LEU A 328 -13.96 -11.38 -15.22
C LEU A 328 -14.62 -12.78 -15.28
N ARG A 329 -15.72 -13.01 -14.57
CA ARG A 329 -16.38 -14.32 -14.52
C ARG A 329 -17.21 -14.58 -15.78
N LEU A 330 -17.18 -15.83 -16.25
CA LEU A 330 -18.06 -16.30 -17.33
C LEU A 330 -19.45 -16.70 -16.81
N TYR A 331 -19.59 -16.98 -15.51
CA TYR A 331 -20.83 -17.50 -14.87
C TYR A 331 -21.35 -18.79 -15.49
N LYS A 332 -20.42 -19.63 -15.95
CA LYS A 332 -20.70 -20.95 -16.47
C LYS A 332 -19.56 -21.89 -16.14
N ASN A 333 -19.85 -22.98 -15.45
CA ASN A 333 -18.90 -24.02 -15.04
C ASN A 333 -17.75 -23.50 -14.17
N GLY A 334 -17.94 -22.38 -13.45
CA GLY A 334 -16.91 -21.75 -12.65
C GLY A 334 -15.78 -21.11 -13.45
N PHE A 335 -15.96 -20.83 -14.74
CA PHE A 335 -14.90 -20.33 -15.61
C PHE A 335 -14.71 -18.82 -15.51
N LEU A 336 -13.48 -18.38 -15.70
CA LEU A 336 -13.11 -17.01 -16.06
C LEU A 336 -13.27 -16.82 -17.58
N LYS A 337 -13.58 -15.57 -17.98
CA LYS A 337 -13.65 -15.17 -19.39
C LYS A 337 -12.29 -15.27 -20.06
N THR A 338 -12.27 -15.75 -21.30
CA THR A 338 -11.10 -15.81 -22.17
C THR A 338 -11.46 -15.38 -23.57
N LEU A 339 -10.47 -15.06 -24.39
CA LEU A 339 -10.63 -14.62 -25.76
C LEU A 339 -10.01 -15.66 -26.73
N PRO A 340 -10.81 -16.39 -27.50
CA PRO A 340 -10.36 -17.46 -28.41
C PRO A 340 -9.91 -16.92 -29.77
N VAL A 341 -8.99 -15.94 -29.81
CA VAL A 341 -8.57 -15.25 -31.06
C VAL A 341 -7.85 -16.16 -32.03
N PHE A 342 -7.09 -17.14 -31.52
CA PHE A 342 -6.22 -18.00 -32.34
C PHE A 342 -6.63 -19.45 -32.33
N SER A 343 -7.91 -19.74 -32.10
CA SER A 343 -8.43 -21.11 -32.05
C SER A 343 -8.28 -21.85 -33.38
N GLU A 344 -8.33 -21.16 -34.52
CA GLU A 344 -8.08 -21.70 -35.86
C GLU A 344 -6.64 -22.21 -36.05
N PHE A 345 -5.69 -21.68 -35.29
CA PHE A 345 -4.28 -22.13 -35.25
C PHE A 345 -4.02 -23.16 -34.15
N ASN A 346 -5.07 -23.69 -33.53
CA ASN A 346 -4.99 -24.60 -32.39
C ASN A 346 -4.21 -24.00 -31.20
N MET A 347 -4.23 -22.68 -31.06
CA MET A 347 -3.63 -21.95 -29.93
C MET A 347 -4.68 -21.75 -28.83
N ARG A 348 -4.21 -21.69 -27.60
CA ARG A 348 -5.07 -21.49 -26.44
C ARG A 348 -5.50 -20.04 -26.31
N ASP A 349 -6.66 -19.83 -25.68
CA ASP A 349 -7.26 -18.54 -25.44
C ASP A 349 -6.33 -17.56 -24.71
N LEU A 350 -6.53 -16.28 -24.97
CA LEU A 350 -5.88 -15.17 -24.32
C LEU A 350 -6.80 -14.57 -23.23
N LEU A 351 -6.30 -13.56 -22.51
CA LEU A 351 -7.10 -12.76 -21.60
C LEU A 351 -8.18 -11.97 -22.36
N PRO A 352 -9.30 -11.61 -21.71
CA PRO A 352 -10.30 -10.72 -22.31
C PRO A 352 -9.72 -9.33 -22.56
N LEU A 353 -10.34 -8.57 -23.45
CA LEU A 353 -9.91 -7.21 -23.80
C LEU A 353 -10.46 -6.19 -22.80
N LYS A 354 -9.64 -5.18 -22.50
CA LYS A 354 -10.04 -4.01 -21.71
C LYS A 354 -10.76 -3.02 -22.63
N LEU A 355 -12.10 -3.08 -22.66
CA LEU A 355 -12.93 -2.21 -23.49
C LEU A 355 -13.34 -0.92 -22.78
N GLU A 356 -13.44 -0.94 -21.46
CA GLU A 356 -13.72 0.23 -20.62
C GLU A 356 -12.42 0.94 -20.28
N GLU A 357 -12.41 2.28 -20.38
CA GLU A 357 -11.23 3.12 -20.14
C GLU A 357 -9.94 2.54 -20.79
N PRO A 358 -9.96 2.32 -22.13
CA PRO A 358 -8.96 1.49 -22.80
C PRO A 358 -7.53 2.03 -22.73
N ASP A 359 -7.38 3.34 -22.47
CA ASP A 359 -6.08 4.00 -22.37
C ASP A 359 -5.51 4.04 -20.93
N GLU A 360 -6.32 3.67 -19.93
CA GLU A 360 -5.86 3.64 -18.56
C GLU A 360 -4.93 2.43 -18.33
N GLY A 361 -3.69 2.69 -17.95
CA GLY A 361 -2.65 1.66 -17.74
C GLY A 361 -2.24 0.91 -19.02
N CYS A 362 -2.53 1.48 -20.19
CA CYS A 362 -2.28 0.86 -21.49
C CYS A 362 -1.79 1.90 -22.50
N ILE A 363 -0.72 1.58 -23.24
CA ILE A 363 -0.26 2.35 -24.39
C ILE A 363 -0.68 1.60 -25.66
N ARG A 364 -1.71 2.10 -26.35
CA ARG A 364 -2.23 1.50 -27.55
C ARG A 364 -1.56 2.11 -28.79
N PRO A 365 -1.19 1.29 -29.79
CA PRO A 365 -0.62 1.81 -31.04
C PRO A 365 -1.69 2.47 -31.94
N SER A 366 -2.97 2.10 -31.79
CA SER A 366 -4.13 2.67 -32.46
C SER A 366 -5.39 2.47 -31.64
N GLU A 367 -6.49 3.17 -31.99
CA GLU A 367 -7.76 3.07 -31.31
C GLU A 367 -8.44 1.68 -31.45
N ASP A 368 -8.08 0.94 -32.48
CA ASP A 368 -8.63 -0.40 -32.77
C ASP A 368 -7.92 -1.52 -31.99
N VAL A 369 -6.80 -1.23 -31.35
CA VAL A 369 -6.03 -2.20 -30.55
C VAL A 369 -6.34 -2.01 -29.08
N TYR A 370 -6.69 -3.09 -28.41
CA TYR A 370 -7.03 -3.10 -27.00
C TYR A 370 -6.03 -3.91 -26.20
N CYS A 371 -5.72 -3.45 -24.99
CA CYS A 371 -4.94 -4.20 -24.03
C CYS A 371 -5.80 -5.25 -23.31
N PHE A 372 -5.16 -6.08 -22.48
CA PHE A 372 -5.84 -7.13 -21.75
C PHE A 372 -6.49 -6.62 -20.46
N LEU A 373 -7.56 -7.31 -20.07
CA LEU A 373 -8.24 -7.16 -18.79
C LEU A 373 -7.85 -8.33 -17.88
N ALA A 374 -7.46 -8.01 -16.63
CA ALA A 374 -7.17 -8.99 -15.58
C ALA A 374 -7.64 -8.49 -14.22
N GLY A 375 -7.37 -9.24 -13.17
CA GLY A 375 -7.63 -8.84 -11.79
C GLY A 375 -6.86 -7.59 -11.39
N ASP A 376 -5.58 -7.53 -11.76
CA ASP A 376 -4.71 -6.37 -11.48
C ASP A 376 -4.64 -5.43 -12.68
N PRO A 377 -4.74 -4.10 -12.47
CA PRO A 377 -4.70 -3.10 -13.55
C PRO A 377 -3.34 -3.02 -14.26
N ARG A 378 -2.26 -3.49 -13.64
CA ARG A 378 -0.89 -3.45 -14.18
C ARG A 378 -0.57 -4.57 -15.16
N VAL A 379 -1.51 -5.46 -15.48
CA VAL A 379 -1.33 -6.62 -16.37
C VAL A 379 -0.63 -6.31 -17.70
N ASN A 380 -0.80 -5.08 -18.20
CA ASN A 380 -0.26 -4.65 -19.50
C ASN A 380 1.08 -3.90 -19.40
N GLU A 381 1.70 -3.85 -18.24
CA GLU A 381 2.97 -3.12 -18.03
C GLU A 381 4.08 -3.68 -18.93
N GLN A 382 4.12 -4.99 -19.11
CA GLN A 382 5.02 -5.65 -20.06
C GLN A 382 4.50 -7.03 -20.51
N THR A 383 4.96 -7.50 -21.67
CA THR A 383 4.43 -8.71 -22.34
C THR A 383 4.59 -9.98 -21.52
N VAL A 384 5.72 -10.16 -20.81
CA VAL A 384 5.97 -11.39 -20.04
C VAL A 384 5.06 -11.43 -18.79
N LEU A 385 4.75 -10.27 -18.20
CA LEU A 385 3.77 -10.18 -17.13
C LEU A 385 2.37 -10.59 -17.61
N ALA A 386 1.93 -10.06 -18.75
CA ALA A 386 0.65 -10.45 -19.36
C ALA A 386 0.58 -11.96 -19.68
N MET A 387 1.72 -12.55 -20.09
CA MET A 387 1.83 -13.99 -20.29
C MET A 387 1.60 -14.76 -18.98
N VAL A 388 2.19 -14.33 -17.87
CA VAL A 388 2.01 -14.97 -16.55
C VAL A 388 0.55 -14.90 -16.11
N HIS A 389 -0.09 -13.72 -16.21
CA HIS A 389 -1.53 -13.57 -15.96
C HIS A 389 -2.37 -14.53 -16.80
N THR A 390 -2.09 -14.61 -18.10
CA THR A 390 -2.77 -15.52 -19.02
C THR A 390 -2.62 -16.98 -18.58
N LEU A 391 -1.44 -17.36 -18.11
CA LEU A 391 -1.15 -18.73 -17.65
C LEU A 391 -2.07 -19.12 -16.48
N PHE A 392 -2.21 -18.23 -15.49
CA PHE A 392 -3.00 -18.52 -14.30
C PHE A 392 -4.51 -18.46 -14.54
N VAL A 393 -4.99 -17.65 -15.48
CA VAL A 393 -6.39 -17.71 -15.92
C VAL A 393 -6.69 -19.03 -16.61
N ARG A 394 -5.80 -19.51 -17.46
CA ARG A 394 -5.93 -20.83 -18.11
C ARG A 394 -5.89 -21.96 -17.09
N GLU A 395 -5.02 -21.84 -16.08
CA GLU A 395 -4.91 -22.85 -15.01
C GLU A 395 -6.18 -22.89 -14.16
N HIS A 396 -6.75 -21.73 -13.81
CA HIS A 396 -8.05 -21.68 -13.15
C HIS A 396 -9.12 -22.43 -13.96
N ASN A 397 -9.24 -22.15 -15.25
CA ASN A 397 -10.25 -22.79 -16.12
C ASN A 397 -9.98 -24.30 -16.27
N ARG A 398 -8.71 -24.73 -16.27
CA ARG A 398 -8.35 -26.14 -16.25
C ARG A 398 -8.80 -26.82 -14.95
N ILE A 399 -8.51 -26.21 -13.80
CA ILE A 399 -8.93 -26.69 -12.47
C ILE A 399 -10.46 -26.78 -12.41
N ALA A 400 -11.16 -25.72 -12.80
CA ALA A 400 -12.63 -25.69 -12.82
C ALA A 400 -13.22 -26.79 -13.71
N SER A 401 -12.59 -27.07 -14.88
CA SER A 401 -12.98 -28.18 -15.75
C SER A 401 -12.85 -29.53 -15.08
N GLU A 402 -11.74 -29.78 -14.37
CA GLU A 402 -11.55 -31.04 -13.65
C GLU A 402 -12.51 -31.17 -12.45
N LEU A 403 -12.76 -30.08 -11.71
CA LEU A 403 -13.71 -30.06 -10.62
C LEU A 403 -15.13 -30.39 -11.08
N ASN A 404 -15.56 -29.88 -12.23
CA ASN A 404 -16.87 -30.19 -12.83
C ASN A 404 -17.00 -31.71 -13.20
N LYS A 405 -15.93 -32.33 -13.67
CA LYS A 405 -15.94 -33.76 -14.00
C LYS A 405 -16.07 -34.64 -12.75
N ILE A 406 -15.35 -34.26 -11.68
CA ILE A 406 -15.34 -35.03 -10.43
C ILE A 406 -16.59 -34.77 -9.60
N ASN A 407 -17.13 -33.54 -9.65
CA ASN A 407 -18.28 -33.09 -8.88
C ASN A 407 -19.38 -32.50 -9.77
N PRO A 408 -20.05 -33.30 -10.58
CA PRO A 408 -21.05 -32.81 -11.56
C PRO A 408 -22.31 -32.21 -10.88
N HIS A 409 -22.44 -32.35 -9.57
CA HIS A 409 -23.52 -31.81 -8.76
C HIS A 409 -23.20 -30.42 -8.15
N TRP A 410 -21.99 -29.91 -8.34
CA TRP A 410 -21.62 -28.58 -7.88
C TRP A 410 -22.17 -27.51 -8.79
N ASP A 411 -22.64 -26.40 -8.22
CA ASP A 411 -23.04 -25.22 -8.96
C ASP A 411 -21.83 -24.41 -9.44
N ASP A 412 -22.07 -23.43 -10.30
CA ASP A 412 -21.05 -22.56 -10.86
C ASP A 412 -20.22 -21.85 -9.78
N GLU A 413 -20.90 -21.34 -8.73
CA GLU A 413 -20.24 -20.62 -7.65
C GLU A 413 -19.31 -21.53 -6.85
N THR A 414 -19.75 -22.72 -6.50
CA THR A 414 -18.94 -23.68 -5.75
C THR A 414 -17.69 -24.08 -6.54
N VAL A 415 -17.82 -24.37 -7.84
CA VAL A 415 -16.68 -24.69 -8.70
C VAL A 415 -15.72 -23.51 -8.80
N PHE A 416 -16.23 -22.30 -8.99
CA PHE A 416 -15.43 -21.10 -9.06
C PHE A 416 -14.64 -20.87 -7.78
N GLN A 417 -15.29 -20.86 -6.63
CA GLN A 417 -14.67 -20.57 -5.34
C GLN A 417 -13.62 -21.62 -4.93
N VAL A 418 -13.86 -22.90 -5.23
CA VAL A 418 -12.85 -23.94 -4.99
C VAL A 418 -11.67 -23.78 -5.95
N GLY A 419 -11.91 -23.38 -7.20
CA GLY A 419 -10.85 -23.01 -8.14
C GLY A 419 -10.00 -21.85 -7.63
N VAL A 420 -10.64 -20.81 -7.06
CA VAL A 420 -9.96 -19.67 -6.41
C VAL A 420 -9.10 -20.11 -5.22
N LEU A 421 -9.54 -21.10 -4.45
CA LEU A 421 -8.75 -21.61 -3.31
C LEU A 421 -7.54 -22.45 -3.75
N ILE A 422 -7.65 -23.19 -4.86
CA ILE A 422 -6.58 -24.10 -5.32
C ILE A 422 -5.50 -23.32 -6.09
N ASN A 423 -5.88 -22.35 -6.91
CA ASN A 423 -4.97 -21.67 -7.82
C ASN A 423 -3.80 -20.94 -7.08
N PRO A 424 -4.02 -20.20 -5.97
CA PRO A 424 -2.94 -19.58 -5.20
C PRO A 424 -1.95 -20.59 -4.60
N VAL A 425 -2.41 -21.77 -4.21
CA VAL A 425 -1.53 -22.82 -3.66
C VAL A 425 -0.45 -23.24 -4.66
N ILE A 426 -0.71 -23.11 -5.96
CA ILE A 426 0.26 -23.35 -7.02
C ILE A 426 1.37 -22.30 -7.02
N PHE A 427 1.08 -21.06 -6.61
CA PHE A 427 2.10 -20.02 -6.42
C PHE A 427 3.06 -20.34 -5.29
N ASP A 428 2.53 -20.86 -4.18
CA ASP A 428 3.25 -21.03 -2.91
C ASP A 428 3.96 -22.40 -2.81
N ASN A 429 3.80 -23.27 -3.82
CA ASN A 429 4.42 -24.58 -3.79
C ASN A 429 5.92 -24.49 -4.13
N PRO A 430 6.84 -24.79 -3.17
CA PRO A 430 8.28 -24.78 -3.40
C PRO A 430 8.73 -25.80 -4.48
N ASP A 431 7.89 -26.76 -4.83
CA ASP A 431 8.12 -27.70 -5.94
C ASP A 431 7.77 -27.11 -7.32
N SER A 432 7.29 -25.88 -7.41
CA SER A 432 7.20 -25.14 -8.68
C SER A 432 8.58 -24.95 -9.36
N ARG A 433 9.66 -25.45 -8.75
CA ARG A 433 10.98 -25.69 -9.40
C ARG A 433 10.88 -26.47 -10.70
N SER A 434 9.78 -27.18 -10.95
CA SER A 434 9.56 -27.92 -12.19
C SER A 434 9.28 -27.05 -13.42
N PHE A 435 9.10 -25.74 -13.28
CA PHE A 435 8.94 -24.86 -14.44
C PHE A 435 10.23 -24.66 -15.26
N GLY A 436 11.37 -25.13 -14.77
CA GLY A 436 12.67 -25.01 -15.44
C GLY A 436 13.39 -26.33 -15.74
N GLU A 437 12.95 -27.43 -15.20
CA GLU A 437 13.61 -28.72 -15.47
C GLU A 437 13.11 -29.34 -16.79
N LYS A 438 13.96 -29.26 -17.84
CA LYS A 438 13.84 -30.17 -18.99
C LYS A 438 13.90 -31.60 -18.46
N LYS A 439 12.81 -32.34 -18.57
CA LYS A 439 12.90 -33.81 -18.51
C LYS A 439 13.95 -34.23 -19.52
N LYS A 440 15.12 -34.66 -19.04
CA LYS A 440 16.04 -35.45 -19.84
C LYS A 440 15.36 -36.79 -20.04
N ASN A 441 14.88 -37.03 -21.25
CA ASN A 441 14.69 -38.40 -21.76
C ASN A 441 16.05 -38.97 -22.17
#